data_8fca093dd24bb57d50d09a6ceff825ae
#
_entry.id   8fca093dd24bb57d50d09a6ceff825ae
#
_cell.length_a   1.000
_cell.length_b   1.000
_cell.length_c   1.000
_cell.angle_alpha   90.00
_cell.angle_beta   90.00
_cell.angle_gamma   90.00
#
_symmetry.space_group_name_H-M   'P 1'
#
loop_
_entity.id
_entity.type
_entity.pdbx_description
1 polymer ?
#
loop_
_entity_poly.entity_id
_entity_poly.type
_entity_poly.pdbx_seq_one_letter_code
_entity_poly.pdbx_strand_id
1 'polypeptide(L)'
;MYIVVRNRWIMINATINQFLTKQLPNLKIAVIGDVMVDRYVFGDVSRISPEAPVPVNRVVKMKEVLGGAGNVASNLSNLDCTVYLGAIAGNDDHGRLLQQLLEADKIDTTGLLTSDDRSTITKMRILGDRQQMMRLDFETITDLTAHEEQKLSTWLENLCKAGIDGIVVSDYGKGVCTPTLLKKIFSLAKQYGVQTIVDPKGSDWSKYNGATCITPNVKELGECVGRKLENDDATIVEAAKSVLANVDLEYIVATRSAKGITVIAKDGRTWHNPATQQEVFDVSGAGDTVVSMMMTCLASGLSMRLALHIANGAAGIVVSKVGTYPIHRSELLDLWHSYKHSVQSKPLYSKEEMKQLITQWQNKGETVVFTNGCFDILHRGHITYLQEAAQLGDHLIIGLNSDASVRRLKGETRPIVREEDRAALLSALRCIDGVVLFEEDTPAELLAYLRPNTLVKGGDYKIEDIIGRESVEHVEVLSFKEGYSTSDIVGKIATMAKEGKL
;
A
#
# COMPACT_ATOMS: atom_id res chain seq x y z
N MET A 1 0.59 17.16 -23.95
CA MET A 1 -0.04 16.14 -23.04
C MET A 1 0.97 15.53 -22.08
N TYR A 2 2.18 15.16 -22.51
CA TYR A 2 3.23 14.53 -21.68
C TYR A 2 3.75 15.44 -20.53
N ILE A 3 4.01 16.72 -20.79
CA ILE A 3 4.48 17.69 -19.77
C ILE A 3 3.43 17.89 -18.66
N VAL A 4 2.15 17.86 -18.96
CA VAL A 4 1.05 18.03 -17.99
C VAL A 4 0.93 16.80 -17.07
N VAL A 5 1.10 15.60 -17.61
CA VAL A 5 1.09 14.35 -16.84
C VAL A 5 2.31 14.27 -15.90
N ARG A 6 3.48 14.65 -16.41
CA ARG A 6 4.75 14.68 -15.66
C ARG A 6 4.69 15.69 -14.49
N ASN A 7 4.25 16.92 -14.73
CA ASN A 7 4.13 17.93 -13.66
C ASN A 7 3.11 17.49 -12.60
N ARG A 8 2.04 16.82 -12.98
CA ARG A 8 1.04 16.27 -12.06
C ARG A 8 1.62 15.15 -11.19
N TRP A 9 2.47 14.29 -11.75
CA TRP A 9 3.15 13.21 -11.04
C TRP A 9 4.19 13.74 -10.03
N ILE A 10 5.01 14.72 -10.43
CA ILE A 10 5.98 15.39 -9.56
C ILE A 10 5.26 16.02 -8.36
N MET A 11 4.13 16.70 -8.60
CA MET A 11 3.32 17.31 -7.56
C MET A 11 2.72 16.26 -6.62
N ILE A 12 2.19 15.15 -7.14
CA ILE A 12 1.65 14.05 -6.33
C ILE A 12 2.74 13.46 -5.43
N ASN A 13 3.93 13.20 -5.98
CA ASN A 13 5.07 12.67 -5.23
C ASN A 13 5.53 13.63 -4.13
N ALA A 14 5.63 14.92 -4.44
CA ALA A 14 5.99 15.94 -3.44
C ALA A 14 4.94 15.99 -2.33
N THR A 15 3.65 15.93 -2.66
CA THR A 15 2.54 15.93 -1.71
C THR A 15 2.59 14.72 -0.79
N ILE A 16 2.78 13.50 -1.34
CA ILE A 16 2.84 12.28 -0.53
C ILE A 16 4.10 12.28 0.35
N ASN A 17 5.25 12.68 -0.19
CA ASN A 17 6.46 12.78 0.62
C ASN A 17 6.31 13.81 1.75
N GLN A 18 5.71 14.97 1.49
CA GLN A 18 5.40 15.96 2.51
C GLN A 18 4.43 15.41 3.56
N PHE A 19 3.40 14.69 3.14
CA PHE A 19 2.47 14.00 4.04
C PHE A 19 3.21 13.01 4.94
N LEU A 20 3.91 12.04 4.37
CA LEU A 20 4.58 10.97 5.13
C LEU A 20 5.69 11.48 6.06
N THR A 21 6.41 12.55 5.66
CA THR A 21 7.58 13.03 6.42
C THR A 21 7.29 14.16 7.37
N LYS A 22 6.31 15.02 7.07
CA LYS A 22 6.07 16.25 7.83
C LYS A 22 4.67 16.35 8.45
N GLN A 23 3.61 15.91 7.76
CA GLN A 23 2.25 16.07 8.27
C GLN A 23 1.88 14.93 9.21
N LEU A 24 2.03 13.68 8.74
CA LEU A 24 1.65 12.48 9.46
C LEU A 24 2.15 12.41 10.92
N PRO A 25 3.45 12.70 11.23
CA PRO A 25 3.94 12.65 12.61
C PRO A 25 3.42 13.77 13.53
N ASN A 26 2.77 14.76 12.99
CA ASN A 26 2.24 15.88 13.77
C ASN A 26 0.72 15.80 14.00
N LEU A 27 0.06 14.78 13.44
CA LEU A 27 -1.39 14.60 13.61
C LEU A 27 -1.73 14.15 15.02
N LYS A 28 -2.83 14.70 15.54
CA LYS A 28 -3.44 14.35 16.83
C LYS A 28 -4.80 13.73 16.56
N ILE A 29 -4.93 12.44 16.81
CA ILE A 29 -6.13 11.67 16.47
C ILE A 29 -6.76 11.08 17.74
N ALA A 30 -8.06 11.30 17.93
CA ALA A 30 -8.84 10.60 18.93
C ALA A 30 -9.44 9.32 18.32
N VAL A 31 -9.30 8.20 19.00
CA VAL A 31 -9.96 6.93 18.68
C VAL A 31 -10.96 6.63 19.78
N ILE A 32 -12.22 6.42 19.41
CA ILE A 32 -13.29 6.09 20.36
C ILE A 32 -13.95 4.79 19.91
N GLY A 33 -14.11 3.82 20.80
CA GLY A 33 -14.77 2.58 20.43
C GLY A 33 -14.48 1.40 21.34
N ASP A 34 -14.85 0.23 20.85
CA ASP A 34 -14.74 -1.02 21.58
C ASP A 34 -13.31 -1.56 21.52
N VAL A 35 -12.62 -1.48 22.65
CA VAL A 35 -11.24 -1.96 22.80
C VAL A 35 -11.23 -3.41 23.28
N MET A 36 -10.26 -4.19 22.82
CA MET A 36 -10.12 -5.60 23.19
C MET A 36 -8.66 -6.08 23.12
N VAL A 37 -8.42 -7.24 23.75
CA VAL A 37 -7.14 -7.96 23.65
C VAL A 37 -7.34 -9.16 22.72
N ASP A 38 -6.55 -9.24 21.65
CA ASP A 38 -6.42 -10.44 20.83
C ASP A 38 -5.25 -11.27 21.36
N ARG A 39 -5.53 -12.48 21.85
CA ARG A 39 -4.54 -13.42 22.40
C ARG A 39 -4.41 -14.63 21.50
N TYR A 40 -3.20 -14.93 21.06
CA TYR A 40 -2.86 -16.09 20.25
C TYR A 40 -2.05 -17.07 21.08
N VAL A 41 -2.57 -18.28 21.24
CA VAL A 41 -1.94 -19.38 21.97
C VAL A 41 -1.46 -20.41 20.96
N PHE A 42 -0.15 -20.44 20.70
CA PHE A 42 0.47 -21.37 19.77
C PHE A 42 0.93 -22.61 20.51
N GLY A 43 0.64 -23.79 19.99
CA GLY A 43 1.07 -25.04 20.58
C GLY A 43 1.19 -26.18 19.57
N ASP A 44 1.78 -27.28 20.07
CA ASP A 44 1.93 -28.53 19.34
C ASP A 44 0.84 -29.52 19.76
N VAL A 45 0.22 -30.14 18.76
CA VAL A 45 -0.82 -31.18 19.00
C VAL A 45 -0.24 -32.55 18.64
N SER A 46 0.14 -33.30 19.66
CA SER A 46 0.79 -34.61 19.47
C SER A 46 -0.03 -35.79 20.02
N ARG A 47 -1.12 -35.54 20.74
CA ARG A 47 -1.93 -36.61 21.36
C ARG A 47 -3.39 -36.20 21.58
N ILE A 48 -4.25 -37.18 21.70
CA ILE A 48 -5.63 -37.03 22.13
C ILE A 48 -5.66 -37.14 23.69
N SER A 49 -6.54 -36.39 24.32
CA SER A 49 -6.75 -36.45 25.77
C SER A 49 -7.25 -37.84 26.17
N PRO A 50 -6.76 -38.44 27.30
CA PRO A 50 -7.34 -39.63 27.83
C PRO A 50 -8.70 -39.40 28.49
N GLU A 51 -9.06 -38.14 28.78
CA GLU A 51 -10.30 -37.77 29.48
C GLU A 51 -11.48 -37.55 28.53
N ALA A 52 -11.19 -37.19 27.28
CA ALA A 52 -12.21 -36.91 26.23
C ALA A 52 -11.58 -37.02 24.85
N PRO A 53 -12.36 -37.24 23.76
CA PRO A 53 -11.85 -37.33 22.40
C PRO A 53 -11.51 -35.95 21.84
N VAL A 54 -10.66 -35.20 22.53
CA VAL A 54 -10.20 -33.87 22.15
C VAL A 54 -8.67 -33.80 22.05
N PRO A 55 -8.09 -33.04 21.12
CA PRO A 55 -6.64 -32.90 21.04
C PRO A 55 -6.08 -32.14 22.26
N VAL A 56 -4.90 -32.56 22.72
CA VAL A 56 -4.13 -31.84 23.73
C VAL A 56 -3.17 -30.89 23.03
N ASN A 57 -3.40 -29.61 23.21
CA ASN A 57 -2.52 -28.55 22.67
C ASN A 57 -1.48 -28.19 23.76
N ARG A 58 -0.22 -28.55 23.53
CA ARG A 58 0.90 -28.17 24.40
C ARG A 58 1.39 -26.78 24.03
N VAL A 59 1.06 -25.79 24.85
CA VAL A 59 1.40 -24.39 24.61
C VAL A 59 2.92 -24.18 24.54
N VAL A 60 3.39 -23.61 23.45
CA VAL A 60 4.79 -23.28 23.19
C VAL A 60 5.04 -21.78 23.27
N LYS A 61 4.07 -20.97 22.80
CA LYS A 61 4.19 -19.50 22.75
C LYS A 61 2.82 -18.85 22.90
N MET A 62 2.80 -17.71 23.58
CA MET A 62 1.65 -16.81 23.56
C MET A 62 2.04 -15.47 22.95
N LYS A 63 1.13 -14.85 22.20
CA LYS A 63 1.24 -13.49 21.67
C LYS A 63 -0.05 -12.75 22.00
N GLU A 64 0.10 -11.55 22.52
CA GLU A 64 -0.99 -10.66 22.87
C GLU A 64 -0.83 -9.37 22.10
N VAL A 65 -1.93 -8.88 21.51
CA VAL A 65 -1.95 -7.65 20.71
C VAL A 65 -3.24 -6.90 20.97
N LEU A 66 -3.20 -5.60 20.68
CA LEU A 66 -4.39 -4.74 20.72
C LEU A 66 -5.35 -5.13 19.60
N GLY A 67 -6.65 -5.19 19.90
CA GLY A 67 -7.71 -5.46 18.93
C GLY A 67 -8.81 -4.39 18.98
N GLY A 68 -9.68 -4.39 17.97
CA GLY A 68 -10.74 -3.38 17.83
C GLY A 68 -10.18 -1.95 17.81
N ALA A 69 -10.77 -1.04 18.57
CA ALA A 69 -10.32 0.35 18.68
C ALA A 69 -8.84 0.44 19.11
N GLY A 70 -8.33 -0.52 19.87
CA GLY A 70 -6.92 -0.61 20.25
C GLY A 70 -6.01 -0.87 19.04
N ASN A 71 -6.41 -1.70 18.09
CA ASN A 71 -5.64 -1.96 16.87
C ASN A 71 -5.60 -0.72 15.96
N VAL A 72 -6.72 0.00 15.84
CA VAL A 72 -6.76 1.30 15.12
C VAL A 72 -5.80 2.30 15.78
N ALA A 73 -5.83 2.41 17.11
CA ALA A 73 -4.94 3.28 17.87
C ALA A 73 -3.45 2.87 17.70
N SER A 74 -3.16 1.57 17.70
CA SER A 74 -1.82 1.03 17.46
C SER A 74 -1.31 1.34 16.04
N ASN A 75 -2.14 1.18 15.00
CA ASN A 75 -1.79 1.59 13.64
C ASN A 75 -1.42 3.09 13.58
N LEU A 76 -2.25 3.95 14.16
CA LEU A 76 -2.00 5.40 14.18
C LEU A 76 -0.73 5.78 14.95
N SER A 77 -0.48 5.13 16.09
CA SER A 77 0.75 5.38 16.88
C SER A 77 2.01 4.93 16.15
N ASN A 78 1.97 3.76 15.48
CA ASN A 78 3.10 3.28 14.66
C ASN A 78 3.31 4.08 13.35
N LEU A 79 2.35 4.94 13.00
CA LEU A 79 2.49 5.98 11.98
C LEU A 79 3.07 7.29 12.55
N ASP A 80 3.51 7.29 13.80
CA ASP A 80 4.03 8.41 14.58
C ASP A 80 3.01 9.50 14.91
N CYS A 81 1.70 9.24 14.80
CA CYS A 81 0.66 10.17 15.24
C CYS A 81 0.59 10.23 16.77
N THR A 82 0.16 11.36 17.31
CA THR A 82 -0.29 11.45 18.72
C THR A 82 -1.70 10.89 18.82
N VAL A 83 -1.89 9.83 19.61
CA VAL A 83 -3.15 9.09 19.69
C VAL A 83 -3.75 9.16 21.07
N TYR A 84 -5.03 9.51 21.15
CA TYR A 84 -5.85 9.55 22.36
C TYR A 84 -6.93 8.47 22.27
N LEU A 85 -7.03 7.57 23.25
CA LEU A 85 -8.02 6.49 23.23
C LEU A 85 -9.14 6.76 24.24
N GLY A 86 -10.39 6.84 23.74
CA GLY A 86 -11.62 6.86 24.52
C GLY A 86 -12.32 5.49 24.45
N ALA A 87 -12.31 4.74 25.54
CA ALA A 87 -12.85 3.39 25.61
C ALA A 87 -13.23 3.01 27.04
N ILE A 88 -13.72 1.79 27.24
CA ILE A 88 -13.95 1.23 28.56
C ILE A 88 -13.44 -0.19 28.64
N ALA A 89 -12.78 -0.54 29.75
CA ALA A 89 -12.26 -1.88 30.07
C ALA A 89 -12.81 -2.36 31.42
N GLY A 90 -12.73 -3.63 31.66
CA GLY A 90 -13.01 -4.23 32.98
C GLY A 90 -11.88 -3.94 33.96
N ASN A 91 -12.21 -3.94 35.26
CA ASN A 91 -11.24 -3.92 36.36
C ASN A 91 -10.72 -5.35 36.65
N ASP A 92 -10.08 -5.94 35.65
CA ASP A 92 -9.60 -7.33 35.68
C ASP A 92 -8.16 -7.47 35.15
N ASP A 93 -7.62 -8.70 35.15
CA ASP A 93 -6.27 -8.97 34.66
C ASP A 93 -6.09 -8.62 33.18
N HIS A 94 -7.13 -8.82 32.38
CA HIS A 94 -7.11 -8.46 30.96
C HIS A 94 -7.13 -6.95 30.77
N GLY A 95 -7.81 -6.18 31.64
CA GLY A 95 -7.78 -4.71 31.63
C GLY A 95 -6.39 -4.17 31.97
N ARG A 96 -5.71 -4.77 32.94
CA ARG A 96 -4.31 -4.44 33.25
C ARG A 96 -3.37 -4.74 32.09
N LEU A 97 -3.53 -5.88 31.44
CA LEU A 97 -2.78 -6.25 30.24
C LEU A 97 -3.05 -5.26 29.09
N LEU A 98 -4.33 -4.94 28.85
CA LEU A 98 -4.72 -3.97 27.83
C LEU A 98 -4.02 -2.62 28.05
N GLN A 99 -4.00 -2.12 29.29
CA GLN A 99 -3.34 -0.86 29.63
C GLN A 99 -1.84 -0.94 29.36
N GLN A 100 -1.16 -2.03 29.70
CA GLN A 100 0.26 -2.24 29.41
C GLN A 100 0.56 -2.23 27.91
N LEU A 101 -0.30 -2.85 27.09
CA LEU A 101 -0.15 -2.85 25.63
C LEU A 101 -0.33 -1.44 25.04
N LEU A 102 -1.32 -0.69 25.54
CA LEU A 102 -1.56 0.69 25.13
C LEU A 102 -0.38 1.62 25.47
N GLU A 103 0.16 1.48 26.68
CA GLU A 103 1.33 2.23 27.14
C GLU A 103 2.60 1.89 26.32
N ALA A 104 2.80 0.62 25.97
CA ALA A 104 3.90 0.16 25.12
C ALA A 104 3.83 0.79 23.73
N ASP A 105 2.64 0.98 23.19
CA ASP A 105 2.40 1.66 21.90
C ASP A 105 2.30 3.20 22.06
N LYS A 106 2.60 3.77 23.25
CA LYS A 106 2.57 5.21 23.54
C LYS A 106 1.23 5.89 23.27
N ILE A 107 0.13 5.19 23.45
CA ILE A 107 -1.23 5.68 23.30
C ILE A 107 -1.66 6.37 24.59
N ASP A 108 -2.19 7.59 24.48
CA ASP A 108 -2.76 8.30 25.62
C ASP A 108 -4.07 7.62 26.08
N THR A 109 -4.08 7.17 27.32
CA THR A 109 -5.17 6.43 27.95
C THR A 109 -6.03 7.27 28.89
N THR A 110 -5.94 8.59 28.86
CA THR A 110 -6.74 9.49 29.70
C THR A 110 -8.25 9.38 29.50
N GLY A 111 -8.66 8.85 28.33
CA GLY A 111 -10.06 8.51 28.01
C GLY A 111 -10.43 7.04 28.25
N LEU A 112 -9.52 6.21 28.76
CA LEU A 112 -9.81 4.82 29.08
C LEU A 112 -10.51 4.74 30.44
N LEU A 113 -11.81 4.41 30.43
CA LEU A 113 -12.59 4.18 31.63
C LEU A 113 -12.41 2.74 32.13
N THR A 114 -12.56 2.55 33.45
CA THR A 114 -12.55 1.22 34.07
C THR A 114 -13.91 0.97 34.73
N SER A 115 -14.45 -0.24 34.60
CA SER A 115 -15.72 -0.65 35.17
C SER A 115 -15.58 -2.00 35.90
N ASP A 116 -16.23 -2.11 37.03
CA ASP A 116 -16.35 -3.39 37.79
C ASP A 116 -17.50 -4.27 37.25
N ASP A 117 -18.42 -3.68 36.46
CA ASP A 117 -19.63 -4.35 35.99
C ASP A 117 -19.46 -5.04 34.61
N ARG A 118 -18.26 -4.99 34.04
CA ARG A 118 -17.94 -5.63 32.74
C ARG A 118 -16.57 -6.32 32.78
N SER A 119 -16.43 -7.38 31.99
CA SER A 119 -15.13 -7.96 31.69
C SER A 119 -14.44 -7.26 30.53
N THR A 120 -13.11 -7.16 30.58
CA THR A 120 -12.33 -6.70 29.44
C THR A 120 -12.46 -7.68 28.28
N ILE A 121 -12.87 -7.19 27.13
CA ILE A 121 -13.07 -8.03 25.94
C ILE A 121 -11.75 -8.67 25.55
N THR A 122 -11.74 -10.00 25.51
CA THR A 122 -10.55 -10.77 25.11
C THR A 122 -10.96 -11.87 24.14
N LYS A 123 -10.29 -11.92 22.99
CA LYS A 123 -10.48 -12.97 21.98
C LYS A 123 -9.25 -13.85 21.95
N MET A 124 -9.35 -15.02 22.55
CA MET A 124 -8.25 -15.98 22.61
C MET A 124 -8.38 -17.01 21.49
N ARG A 125 -7.40 -17.04 20.60
CA ARG A 125 -7.30 -18.00 19.49
C ARG A 125 -6.27 -19.07 19.84
N ILE A 126 -6.71 -20.33 19.87
CA ILE A 126 -5.86 -21.49 20.12
C ILE A 126 -5.46 -22.09 18.78
N LEU A 127 -4.14 -22.09 18.51
CA LEU A 127 -3.55 -22.59 17.27
C LEU A 127 -2.72 -23.84 17.59
N GLY A 128 -2.99 -24.92 16.85
CA GLY A 128 -2.20 -26.15 16.85
C GLY A 128 -1.61 -26.37 15.46
N ASP A 129 -0.31 -26.61 15.35
CA ASP A 129 0.37 -26.90 14.08
C ASP A 129 -0.01 -25.95 12.93
N ARG A 130 -0.12 -24.63 13.17
CA ARG A 130 -0.51 -23.56 12.26
C ARG A 130 -2.01 -23.49 11.90
N GLN A 131 -2.86 -24.31 12.50
CA GLN A 131 -4.30 -24.27 12.28
C GLN A 131 -5.02 -23.74 13.52
N GLN A 132 -6.00 -22.85 13.33
CA GLN A 132 -6.86 -22.40 14.43
C GLN A 132 -7.81 -23.53 14.81
N MET A 133 -7.69 -24.01 16.04
CA MET A 133 -8.50 -25.10 16.60
C MET A 133 -9.75 -24.57 17.29
N MET A 134 -9.63 -23.44 18.01
CA MET A 134 -10.73 -22.90 18.83
C MET A 134 -10.53 -21.39 19.00
N ARG A 135 -11.64 -20.67 19.23
CA ARG A 135 -11.63 -19.29 19.73
C ARG A 135 -12.49 -19.22 20.99
N LEU A 136 -11.93 -18.62 22.04
CA LEU A 136 -12.62 -18.32 23.27
C LEU A 136 -12.81 -16.80 23.35
N ASP A 137 -14.06 -16.36 23.50
CA ASP A 137 -14.43 -14.96 23.61
C ASP A 137 -14.84 -14.68 25.06
N PHE A 138 -14.06 -13.85 25.76
CA PHE A 138 -14.37 -13.34 27.11
C PHE A 138 -14.94 -11.95 26.92
N GLU A 139 -16.23 -11.79 27.13
CA GLU A 139 -16.90 -10.50 26.93
C GLU A 139 -18.21 -10.39 27.72
N THR A 140 -18.48 -9.23 28.25
CA THR A 140 -19.77 -8.81 28.76
C THR A 140 -20.22 -7.62 27.94
N ILE A 141 -21.27 -7.80 27.13
CA ILE A 141 -21.76 -6.76 26.23
C ILE A 141 -22.82 -5.96 26.96
N THR A 142 -22.48 -4.74 27.33
CA THR A 142 -23.36 -3.78 27.98
C THR A 142 -23.11 -2.40 27.42
N ASP A 143 -24.17 -1.64 27.17
CA ASP A 143 -24.03 -0.25 26.77
C ASP A 143 -23.41 0.60 27.88
N LEU A 144 -22.78 1.70 27.52
CA LEU A 144 -22.29 2.69 28.47
C LEU A 144 -23.45 3.24 29.31
N THR A 145 -23.20 3.45 30.59
CA THR A 145 -24.10 4.22 31.46
C THR A 145 -24.06 5.70 31.08
N ALA A 146 -25.11 6.46 31.40
CA ALA A 146 -25.16 7.91 31.15
C ALA A 146 -23.94 8.64 31.78
N HIS A 147 -23.41 8.16 32.90
CA HIS A 147 -22.24 8.72 33.56
C HIS A 147 -20.94 8.47 32.76
N GLU A 148 -20.79 7.29 32.21
CA GLU A 148 -19.63 6.92 31.37
C GLU A 148 -19.67 7.68 30.02
N GLU A 149 -20.85 7.78 29.39
CA GLU A 149 -21.05 8.62 28.20
C GLU A 149 -20.68 10.07 28.47
N GLN A 150 -21.11 10.64 29.60
CA GLN A 150 -20.77 12.01 29.95
C GLN A 150 -19.28 12.21 30.18
N LYS A 151 -18.58 11.26 30.81
CA LYS A 151 -17.11 11.28 30.98
C LYS A 151 -16.39 11.32 29.62
N LEU A 152 -16.72 10.38 28.73
CA LEU A 152 -16.13 10.30 27.39
C LEU A 152 -16.45 11.54 26.55
N SER A 153 -17.69 12.06 26.64
CA SER A 153 -18.08 13.28 25.93
C SER A 153 -17.29 14.50 26.41
N THR A 154 -17.11 14.64 27.74
CA THR A 154 -16.34 15.75 28.32
C THR A 154 -14.84 15.65 27.96
N TRP A 155 -14.28 14.43 28.02
CA TRP A 155 -12.91 14.17 27.59
C TRP A 155 -12.70 14.54 26.12
N LEU A 156 -13.61 14.10 25.21
CA LEU A 156 -13.51 14.43 23.79
C LEU A 156 -13.66 15.94 23.53
N GLU A 157 -14.58 16.60 24.22
CA GLU A 157 -14.76 18.04 24.09
C GLU A 157 -13.48 18.81 24.48
N ASN A 158 -12.79 18.37 25.53
CA ASN A 158 -11.51 18.97 25.93
C ASN A 158 -10.43 18.76 24.87
N LEU A 159 -10.38 17.58 24.24
CA LEU A 159 -9.45 17.31 23.13
C LEU A 159 -9.78 18.19 21.91
N CYS A 160 -11.04 18.33 21.54
CA CYS A 160 -11.45 19.23 20.46
C CYS A 160 -11.05 20.68 20.72
N LYS A 161 -11.20 21.17 21.97
CA LYS A 161 -10.73 22.51 22.40
C LYS A 161 -9.21 22.65 22.33
N ALA A 162 -8.48 21.57 22.60
CA ALA A 162 -7.02 21.52 22.51
C ALA A 162 -6.50 21.39 21.07
N GLY A 163 -7.38 21.17 20.09
CA GLY A 163 -7.05 21.10 18.66
C GLY A 163 -6.57 19.70 18.24
N ILE A 164 -7.48 18.74 18.17
CA ILE A 164 -7.27 17.46 17.48
C ILE A 164 -7.59 17.60 16.00
N ASP A 165 -6.95 16.76 15.17
CA ASP A 165 -7.06 16.81 13.70
C ASP A 165 -8.11 15.84 13.16
N GLY A 166 -8.47 14.80 13.93
CA GLY A 166 -9.42 13.78 13.48
C GLY A 166 -9.97 12.92 14.61
N ILE A 167 -11.12 12.31 14.35
CA ILE A 167 -11.78 11.37 15.25
C ILE A 167 -12.09 10.08 14.49
N VAL A 168 -11.64 8.94 15.02
CA VAL A 168 -12.04 7.60 14.55
C VAL A 168 -13.03 7.01 15.52
N VAL A 169 -14.13 6.51 15.02
CA VAL A 169 -15.11 5.69 15.76
C VAL A 169 -14.95 4.25 15.30
N SER A 170 -14.54 3.35 16.19
CA SER A 170 -14.35 1.92 15.92
C SER A 170 -15.45 1.13 16.63
N ASP A 171 -16.53 0.84 15.91
CA ASP A 171 -17.71 0.17 16.45
C ASP A 171 -17.65 -1.34 16.20
N TYR A 172 -17.57 -2.13 17.27
CA TYR A 172 -17.65 -3.59 17.23
C TYR A 172 -18.94 -4.12 17.87
N GLY A 173 -19.89 -3.23 18.20
CA GLY A 173 -21.16 -3.58 18.83
C GLY A 173 -21.00 -4.13 20.25
N LYS A 174 -20.04 -3.58 20.99
CA LYS A 174 -19.73 -4.04 22.36
C LYS A 174 -20.12 -3.02 23.43
N GLY A 175 -20.87 -1.98 23.03
CA GLY A 175 -21.58 -1.07 23.91
C GLY A 175 -20.91 0.29 24.14
N VAL A 176 -19.74 0.60 23.55
CA VAL A 176 -19.15 1.95 23.61
C VAL A 176 -19.86 2.89 22.65
N CYS A 177 -20.18 2.44 21.45
CA CYS A 177 -20.75 3.26 20.39
C CYS A 177 -22.29 3.39 20.52
N THR A 178 -22.75 3.92 21.65
CA THR A 178 -24.18 4.17 21.86
C THR A 178 -24.69 5.30 20.97
N PRO A 179 -25.97 5.31 20.56
CA PRO A 179 -26.53 6.40 19.76
C PRO A 179 -26.36 7.78 20.39
N THR A 180 -26.47 7.88 21.73
CA THR A 180 -26.29 9.11 22.50
C THR A 180 -24.87 9.65 22.39
N LEU A 181 -23.88 8.81 22.66
CA LEU A 181 -22.47 9.17 22.57
C LEU A 181 -22.09 9.55 21.13
N LEU A 182 -22.49 8.77 20.13
CA LEU A 182 -22.23 9.03 18.71
C LEU A 182 -22.79 10.39 18.27
N LYS A 183 -24.04 10.70 18.64
CA LYS A 183 -24.64 12.02 18.36
C LYS A 183 -23.82 13.17 18.96
N LYS A 184 -23.29 12.99 20.17
CA LYS A 184 -22.43 13.99 20.82
C LYS A 184 -21.08 14.12 20.11
N ILE A 185 -20.45 12.99 19.71
CA ILE A 185 -19.19 12.96 18.95
C ILE A 185 -19.35 13.78 17.65
N PHE A 186 -20.37 13.47 16.84
CA PHE A 186 -20.55 14.14 15.54
C PHE A 186 -20.95 15.62 15.70
N SER A 187 -21.68 15.96 16.77
CA SER A 187 -21.98 17.36 17.10
C SER A 187 -20.70 18.13 17.44
N LEU A 188 -19.82 17.58 18.27
CA LEU A 188 -18.52 18.18 18.60
C LEU A 188 -17.62 18.29 17.37
N ALA A 189 -17.52 17.22 16.59
CA ALA A 189 -16.74 17.22 15.35
C ALA A 189 -17.19 18.35 14.41
N LYS A 190 -18.49 18.51 14.20
CA LYS A 190 -19.07 19.60 13.40
C LYS A 190 -18.77 20.97 13.99
N GLN A 191 -18.92 21.14 15.31
CA GLN A 191 -18.68 22.41 16.01
C GLN A 191 -17.22 22.88 15.87
N TYR A 192 -16.27 21.96 15.94
CA TYR A 192 -14.83 22.27 15.90
C TYR A 192 -14.19 22.04 14.51
N GLY A 193 -14.97 21.64 13.51
CA GLY A 193 -14.47 21.41 12.14
C GLY A 193 -13.55 20.19 12.01
N VAL A 194 -13.71 19.18 12.88
CA VAL A 194 -12.87 17.97 12.91
C VAL A 194 -13.48 16.89 12.02
N GLN A 195 -12.67 16.25 11.20
CA GLN A 195 -13.10 15.14 10.35
C GLN A 195 -13.34 13.86 11.16
N THR A 196 -14.35 13.08 10.77
CA THR A 196 -14.71 11.83 11.44
C THR A 196 -14.73 10.64 10.48
N ILE A 197 -14.17 9.51 10.91
CA ILE A 197 -14.31 8.22 10.21
C ILE A 197 -14.93 7.22 11.17
N VAL A 198 -15.85 6.40 10.66
CA VAL A 198 -16.49 5.33 11.43
C VAL A 198 -16.22 3.99 10.75
N ASP A 199 -15.69 3.04 11.50
CA ASP A 199 -15.74 1.62 11.15
C ASP A 199 -17.07 1.07 11.68
N PRO A 200 -18.06 0.77 10.81
CA PRO A 200 -19.45 0.59 11.21
C PRO A 200 -19.75 -0.84 11.64
N LYS A 201 -20.75 -1.00 12.54
CA LYS A 201 -21.32 -2.29 12.93
C LYS A 201 -22.83 -2.29 12.96
N GLY A 202 -23.41 -3.45 12.62
CA GLY A 202 -24.86 -3.64 12.56
C GLY A 202 -25.51 -3.14 11.27
N SER A 203 -26.82 -3.25 11.19
CA SER A 203 -27.61 -2.88 9.99
C SER A 203 -28.20 -1.47 10.04
N ASP A 204 -28.38 -0.91 11.23
CA ASP A 204 -28.87 0.46 11.40
C ASP A 204 -27.73 1.47 11.48
N TRP A 205 -27.51 2.18 10.36
CA TRP A 205 -26.48 3.22 10.28
C TRP A 205 -27.01 4.62 10.49
N SER A 206 -28.27 4.78 10.83
CA SER A 206 -28.85 6.10 11.20
C SER A 206 -28.13 6.71 12.41
N LYS A 207 -27.58 5.87 13.30
CA LYS A 207 -26.75 6.28 14.44
C LYS A 207 -25.45 7.01 14.05
N TYR A 208 -24.99 6.86 12.78
CA TYR A 208 -23.78 7.52 12.26
C TYR A 208 -24.06 8.80 11.48
N ASN A 209 -25.30 9.31 11.50
CA ASN A 209 -25.64 10.58 10.88
C ASN A 209 -24.75 11.72 11.37
N GLY A 210 -24.13 12.43 10.43
CA GLY A 210 -23.22 13.54 10.67
C GLY A 210 -21.74 13.13 10.69
N ALA A 211 -21.41 11.84 10.49
CA ALA A 211 -20.03 11.42 10.26
C ALA A 211 -19.56 11.87 8.86
N THR A 212 -18.26 12.15 8.73
CA THR A 212 -17.69 12.48 7.41
C THR A 212 -17.65 11.24 6.51
N CYS A 213 -17.21 10.11 7.05
CA CYS A 213 -16.95 8.90 6.27
C CYS A 213 -17.25 7.65 7.09
N ILE A 214 -17.72 6.57 6.42
CA ILE A 214 -17.78 5.23 6.98
C ILE A 214 -17.04 4.23 6.10
N THR A 215 -16.52 3.15 6.70
CA THR A 215 -15.62 2.18 6.06
C THR A 215 -16.11 0.74 6.07
N PRO A 216 -17.32 0.46 5.56
CA PRO A 216 -17.87 -0.90 5.61
C PRO A 216 -17.13 -1.86 4.69
N ASN A 217 -17.12 -3.14 5.05
CA ASN A 217 -16.86 -4.21 4.10
C ASN A 217 -18.13 -4.56 3.31
N VAL A 218 -17.98 -5.43 2.28
CA VAL A 218 -19.11 -5.83 1.41
C VAL A 218 -20.25 -6.48 2.19
N LYS A 219 -19.93 -7.26 3.23
CA LYS A 219 -20.94 -7.94 4.07
C LYS A 219 -21.71 -6.91 4.90
N GLU A 220 -21.03 -5.99 5.57
CA GLU A 220 -21.63 -4.94 6.40
C GLU A 220 -22.51 -4.00 5.55
N LEU A 221 -22.04 -3.62 4.36
CA LEU A 221 -22.85 -2.86 3.42
C LEU A 221 -24.12 -3.63 3.01
N GLY A 222 -23.99 -4.95 2.77
CA GLY A 222 -25.12 -5.83 2.47
C GLY A 222 -26.12 -5.95 3.64
N GLU A 223 -25.63 -6.07 4.88
CA GLU A 223 -26.45 -6.08 6.08
C GLU A 223 -27.23 -4.77 6.25
N CYS A 224 -26.59 -3.62 5.98
CA CYS A 224 -27.25 -2.32 6.04
C CYS A 224 -28.38 -2.16 5.00
N VAL A 225 -28.17 -2.64 3.77
CA VAL A 225 -29.20 -2.55 2.72
C VAL A 225 -30.18 -3.76 2.73
N GLY A 226 -30.05 -4.67 3.71
CA GLY A 226 -30.95 -5.82 3.90
C GLY A 226 -30.86 -6.91 2.83
N ARG A 227 -29.76 -6.99 2.06
CA ARG A 227 -29.54 -8.01 1.04
C ARG A 227 -28.08 -8.42 0.91
N LYS A 228 -27.84 -9.67 0.49
CA LYS A 228 -26.49 -10.10 0.09
C LYS A 228 -26.07 -9.37 -1.17
N LEU A 229 -24.86 -8.82 -1.19
CA LEU A 229 -24.30 -8.11 -2.35
C LEU A 229 -23.30 -8.98 -3.09
N GLU A 230 -23.38 -8.93 -4.42
CA GLU A 230 -22.29 -9.40 -5.28
C GLU A 230 -21.15 -8.36 -5.22
N ASN A 231 -19.90 -8.85 -5.22
CA ASN A 231 -18.75 -7.96 -5.11
C ASN A 231 -18.32 -7.44 -6.49
N ASP A 232 -19.22 -6.84 -7.26
CA ASP A 232 -18.95 -6.09 -8.49
C ASP A 232 -19.13 -4.59 -8.29
N ASP A 233 -18.58 -3.79 -9.22
CA ASP A 233 -18.54 -2.34 -9.06
C ASP A 233 -19.95 -1.70 -9.07
N ALA A 234 -20.82 -2.17 -9.94
CA ALA A 234 -22.16 -1.59 -10.10
C ALA A 234 -23.02 -1.84 -8.86
N THR A 235 -23.03 -3.08 -8.36
CA THR A 235 -23.78 -3.50 -7.15
C THR A 235 -23.32 -2.73 -5.90
N ILE A 236 -22.00 -2.57 -5.71
CA ILE A 236 -21.46 -1.84 -4.55
C ILE A 236 -21.79 -0.36 -4.64
N VAL A 237 -21.66 0.26 -5.82
CA VAL A 237 -21.98 1.68 -6.01
C VAL A 237 -23.47 1.95 -5.80
N GLU A 238 -24.36 1.09 -6.31
CA GLU A 238 -25.81 1.19 -6.12
C GLU A 238 -26.18 1.12 -4.63
N ALA A 239 -25.67 0.09 -3.92
CA ALA A 239 -25.91 -0.09 -2.50
C ALA A 239 -25.44 1.11 -1.67
N ALA A 240 -24.20 1.57 -1.93
CA ALA A 240 -23.65 2.73 -1.23
C ALA A 240 -24.45 4.02 -1.49
N LYS A 241 -24.90 4.25 -2.73
CA LYS A 241 -25.76 5.40 -3.05
C LYS A 241 -27.09 5.34 -2.33
N SER A 242 -27.69 4.15 -2.17
CA SER A 242 -28.93 4.01 -1.40
C SER A 242 -28.76 4.37 0.08
N VAL A 243 -27.60 4.03 0.67
CA VAL A 243 -27.24 4.43 2.04
C VAL A 243 -27.04 5.94 2.12
N LEU A 244 -26.26 6.54 1.21
CA LEU A 244 -26.01 8.00 1.20
C LEU A 244 -27.25 8.85 0.99
N ALA A 245 -28.32 8.27 0.43
CA ALA A 245 -29.62 8.95 0.30
C ALA A 245 -30.38 9.03 1.65
N ASN A 246 -30.09 8.13 2.60
CA ASN A 246 -30.81 7.97 3.85
C ASN A 246 -29.99 8.32 5.10
N VAL A 247 -28.66 8.29 4.99
CA VAL A 247 -27.72 8.58 6.09
C VAL A 247 -26.89 9.80 5.70
N ASP A 248 -26.79 10.77 6.60
CA ASP A 248 -26.04 12.01 6.35
C ASP A 248 -24.53 11.77 6.52
N LEU A 249 -23.90 11.39 5.42
CA LEU A 249 -22.47 11.11 5.27
C LEU A 249 -21.94 11.82 4.04
N GLU A 250 -20.65 12.15 4.02
CA GLU A 250 -20.00 12.69 2.82
C GLU A 250 -19.46 11.58 1.91
N TYR A 251 -18.94 10.47 2.52
CA TYR A 251 -18.30 9.37 1.80
C TYR A 251 -18.62 8.01 2.40
N ILE A 252 -18.71 6.99 1.53
CA ILE A 252 -18.60 5.58 1.89
C ILE A 252 -17.35 5.01 1.26
N VAL A 253 -16.49 4.39 2.07
CA VAL A 253 -15.25 3.71 1.65
C VAL A 253 -15.45 2.22 1.80
N ALA A 254 -15.98 1.56 0.76
CA ALA A 254 -16.24 0.13 0.78
C ALA A 254 -14.97 -0.69 0.59
N THR A 255 -14.59 -1.49 1.59
CA THR A 255 -13.47 -2.44 1.50
C THR A 255 -13.94 -3.75 0.86
N ARG A 256 -13.22 -4.23 -0.19
CA ARG A 256 -13.70 -5.26 -1.10
C ARG A 256 -12.76 -6.47 -1.22
N SER A 257 -11.94 -6.69 -0.20
CA SER A 257 -10.92 -7.75 -0.17
C SER A 257 -10.02 -7.73 -1.43
N ALA A 258 -9.92 -8.83 -2.18
CA ALA A 258 -9.11 -8.93 -3.39
C ALA A 258 -9.47 -7.92 -4.50
N LYS A 259 -10.65 -7.30 -4.46
CA LYS A 259 -11.05 -6.24 -5.39
C LYS A 259 -10.64 -4.83 -4.93
N GLY A 260 -9.94 -4.72 -3.79
CA GLY A 260 -9.41 -3.46 -3.29
C GLY A 260 -10.45 -2.60 -2.58
N ILE A 261 -10.49 -1.31 -2.88
CA ILE A 261 -11.33 -0.35 -2.18
C ILE A 261 -12.11 0.50 -3.20
N THR A 262 -13.38 0.76 -2.90
CA THR A 262 -14.24 1.66 -3.68
C THR A 262 -14.72 2.79 -2.78
N VAL A 263 -14.56 4.04 -3.23
CA VAL A 263 -15.08 5.22 -2.55
C VAL A 263 -16.25 5.80 -3.33
N ILE A 264 -17.33 6.06 -2.65
CA ILE A 264 -18.53 6.70 -3.20
C ILE A 264 -18.78 7.98 -2.40
N ALA A 265 -18.85 9.11 -3.09
CA ALA A 265 -19.17 10.42 -2.51
C ALA A 265 -20.65 10.74 -2.62
N LYS A 266 -21.17 11.55 -1.70
CA LYS A 266 -22.56 12.04 -1.68
C LYS A 266 -22.94 12.78 -2.97
N ASP A 267 -21.97 13.46 -3.63
CA ASP A 267 -22.19 14.16 -4.91
C ASP A 267 -22.19 13.22 -6.14
N GLY A 268 -22.09 11.91 -5.93
CA GLY A 268 -22.15 10.88 -6.97
C GLY A 268 -20.79 10.50 -7.57
N ARG A 269 -19.70 11.18 -7.23
CA ARG A 269 -18.35 10.79 -7.68
C ARG A 269 -17.96 9.43 -7.08
N THR A 270 -17.28 8.62 -7.87
CA THR A 270 -16.85 7.28 -7.48
C THR A 270 -15.40 7.05 -7.88
N TRP A 271 -14.63 6.39 -7.01
CA TRP A 271 -13.25 6.00 -7.27
C TRP A 271 -13.06 4.52 -6.90
N HIS A 272 -12.44 3.78 -7.80
CA HIS A 272 -12.06 2.39 -7.59
C HIS A 272 -10.55 2.27 -7.57
N ASN A 273 -10.01 1.55 -6.60
CA ASN A 273 -8.58 1.21 -6.55
C ASN A 273 -8.46 -0.28 -6.31
N PRO A 274 -8.05 -1.08 -7.33
CA PRO A 274 -7.90 -2.52 -7.18
C PRO A 274 -6.82 -2.85 -6.15
N ALA A 275 -6.93 -4.00 -5.51
CA ALA A 275 -5.91 -4.45 -4.57
C ALA A 275 -4.57 -4.63 -5.30
N THR A 276 -3.48 -4.28 -4.63
CA THR A 276 -2.14 -4.59 -5.11
C THR A 276 -1.95 -6.10 -5.09
N GLN A 277 -1.41 -6.66 -6.20
CA GLN A 277 -1.10 -8.09 -6.26
C GLN A 277 0.07 -8.39 -5.32
N GLN A 278 -0.24 -8.91 -4.14
CA GLN A 278 0.74 -9.39 -3.15
C GLN A 278 0.30 -10.77 -2.65
N GLU A 279 1.22 -11.56 -2.16
CA GLU A 279 0.89 -12.80 -1.45
C GLU A 279 0.13 -12.44 -0.17
N VAL A 280 -1.08 -12.95 -0.03
CA VAL A 280 -1.95 -12.71 1.12
C VAL A 280 -1.73 -13.84 2.13
N PHE A 281 -1.20 -13.49 3.31
CA PHE A 281 -1.04 -14.42 4.42
C PHE A 281 -2.18 -14.35 5.42
N ASP A 282 -2.58 -13.13 5.82
CA ASP A 282 -3.67 -12.93 6.78
C ASP A 282 -4.36 -11.59 6.48
N VAL A 283 -5.67 -11.57 6.47
CA VAL A 283 -6.48 -10.37 6.23
C VAL A 283 -6.87 -9.64 7.53
N SER A 284 -6.47 -10.18 8.69
CA SER A 284 -6.80 -9.60 10.00
C SER A 284 -6.17 -8.22 10.16
N GLY A 285 -6.98 -7.23 10.56
CA GLY A 285 -6.52 -5.86 10.78
C GLY A 285 -6.36 -4.98 9.51
N ALA A 286 -6.58 -5.53 8.29
CA ALA A 286 -6.52 -4.75 7.07
C ALA A 286 -7.57 -3.63 7.04
N GLY A 287 -8.77 -3.87 7.56
CA GLY A 287 -9.83 -2.86 7.75
C GLY A 287 -9.37 -1.72 8.65
N ASP A 288 -8.85 -2.06 9.82
CA ASP A 288 -8.33 -1.08 10.80
C ASP A 288 -7.20 -0.22 10.20
N THR A 289 -6.34 -0.84 9.36
CA THR A 289 -5.29 -0.12 8.63
C THR A 289 -5.88 0.85 7.62
N VAL A 290 -6.90 0.45 6.85
CA VAL A 290 -7.61 1.35 5.92
C VAL A 290 -8.23 2.52 6.66
N VAL A 291 -8.95 2.26 7.76
CA VAL A 291 -9.55 3.30 8.63
C VAL A 291 -8.49 4.30 9.10
N SER A 292 -7.39 3.81 9.65
CA SER A 292 -6.28 4.62 10.17
C SER A 292 -5.66 5.49 9.07
N MET A 293 -5.34 4.90 7.92
CA MET A 293 -4.76 5.64 6.79
C MET A 293 -5.72 6.66 6.19
N MET A 294 -6.98 6.30 6.01
CA MET A 294 -7.99 7.24 5.51
C MET A 294 -8.14 8.42 6.45
N MET A 295 -8.18 8.19 7.78
CA MET A 295 -8.26 9.26 8.77
C MET A 295 -7.07 10.22 8.68
N THR A 296 -5.85 9.69 8.66
CA THR A 296 -4.64 10.53 8.58
C THR A 296 -4.58 11.35 7.29
N CYS A 297 -5.02 10.77 6.17
CA CYS A 297 -5.09 11.46 4.89
C CYS A 297 -6.14 12.58 4.90
N LEU A 298 -7.34 12.33 5.43
CA LEU A 298 -8.40 13.33 5.53
C LEU A 298 -8.02 14.47 6.49
N ALA A 299 -7.46 14.14 7.66
CA ALA A 299 -6.97 15.12 8.63
C ALA A 299 -5.86 16.02 8.06
N SER A 300 -5.07 15.49 7.13
CA SER A 300 -4.03 16.26 6.41
C SER A 300 -4.56 17.03 5.20
N GLY A 301 -5.86 16.98 4.89
CA GLY A 301 -6.45 17.66 3.74
C GLY A 301 -6.10 17.06 2.38
N LEU A 302 -5.65 15.81 2.33
CA LEU A 302 -5.38 15.12 1.08
C LEU A 302 -6.67 14.84 0.31
N SER A 303 -6.58 14.86 -1.03
CA SER A 303 -7.73 14.49 -1.85
C SER A 303 -8.13 13.04 -1.63
N MET A 304 -9.43 12.73 -1.68
CA MET A 304 -9.97 11.38 -1.51
C MET A 304 -9.30 10.35 -2.43
N ARG A 305 -9.01 10.73 -3.68
CA ARG A 305 -8.31 9.85 -4.62
C ARG A 305 -6.91 9.44 -4.14
N LEU A 306 -6.18 10.39 -3.54
CA LEU A 306 -4.85 10.15 -3.03
C LEU A 306 -4.89 9.33 -1.73
N ALA A 307 -5.84 9.67 -0.83
CA ALA A 307 -6.11 8.92 0.38
C ALA A 307 -6.40 7.44 0.09
N LEU A 308 -7.26 7.18 -0.89
CA LEU A 308 -7.59 5.83 -1.36
C LEU A 308 -6.35 5.06 -1.85
N HIS A 309 -5.47 5.72 -2.61
CA HIS A 309 -4.26 5.08 -3.12
C HIS A 309 -3.29 4.70 -1.98
N ILE A 310 -3.08 5.60 -1.03
CA ILE A 310 -2.19 5.38 0.12
C ILE A 310 -2.77 4.30 1.04
N ALA A 311 -4.07 4.35 1.36
CA ALA A 311 -4.72 3.37 2.23
C ALA A 311 -4.71 1.95 1.63
N ASN A 312 -4.93 1.83 0.32
CA ASN A 312 -4.87 0.53 -0.37
C ASN A 312 -3.44 -0.05 -0.38
N GLY A 313 -2.42 0.79 -0.56
CA GLY A 313 -1.02 0.39 -0.46
C GLY A 313 -0.65 -0.09 0.94
N ALA A 314 -1.07 0.63 1.98
CA ALA A 314 -0.88 0.25 3.38
C ALA A 314 -1.56 -1.09 3.72
N ALA A 315 -2.81 -1.27 3.30
CA ALA A 315 -3.52 -2.54 3.47
C ALA A 315 -2.78 -3.70 2.79
N GLY A 316 -2.20 -3.47 1.60
CA GLY A 316 -1.37 -4.46 0.89
C GLY A 316 -0.17 -4.92 1.73
N ILE A 317 0.52 -4.02 2.42
CA ILE A 317 1.63 -4.40 3.32
C ILE A 317 1.11 -5.29 4.46
N VAL A 318 0.03 -4.89 5.11
CA VAL A 318 -0.49 -5.59 6.30
C VAL A 318 -0.96 -7.01 5.96
N VAL A 319 -1.67 -7.23 4.86
CA VAL A 319 -2.13 -8.58 4.46
C VAL A 319 -1.00 -9.54 4.10
N SER A 320 0.21 -9.05 3.89
CA SER A 320 1.42 -9.87 3.69
C SER A 320 2.08 -10.33 5.00
N LYS A 321 1.55 -9.93 6.16
CA LYS A 321 2.05 -10.30 7.49
C LYS A 321 1.15 -11.35 8.14
N VAL A 322 1.63 -12.00 9.19
CA VAL A 322 0.88 -13.03 9.93
C VAL A 322 0.23 -12.42 11.17
N GLY A 323 -1.08 -12.58 11.29
CA GLY A 323 -1.88 -12.05 12.41
C GLY A 323 -2.12 -10.55 12.33
N THR A 324 -2.76 -10.01 13.36
CA THR A 324 -2.97 -8.56 13.48
C THR A 324 -1.61 -7.86 13.58
N TYR A 325 -1.33 -6.98 12.61
CA TYR A 325 -0.06 -6.28 12.46
C TYR A 325 -0.31 -4.79 12.24
N PRO A 326 0.18 -3.89 13.12
CA PRO A 326 0.09 -2.45 12.90
C PRO A 326 1.09 -2.01 11.84
N ILE A 327 0.63 -1.18 10.91
CA ILE A 327 1.49 -0.61 9.86
C ILE A 327 2.48 0.39 10.45
N HIS A 328 3.75 0.34 10.03
CA HIS A 328 4.76 1.30 10.43
C HIS A 328 5.00 2.36 9.35
N ARG A 329 5.27 3.61 9.79
CA ARG A 329 5.57 4.71 8.86
C ARG A 329 6.77 4.42 7.95
N SER A 330 7.79 3.72 8.45
CA SER A 330 8.94 3.30 7.65
C SER A 330 8.54 2.42 6.47
N GLU A 331 7.62 1.47 6.67
CA GLU A 331 7.14 0.58 5.60
C GLU A 331 6.39 1.36 4.50
N LEU A 332 5.64 2.41 4.88
CA LEU A 332 5.01 3.30 3.90
C LEU A 332 6.03 4.12 3.12
N LEU A 333 7.08 4.60 3.78
CA LEU A 333 8.18 5.32 3.11
C LEU A 333 8.90 4.39 2.12
N ASP A 334 9.19 3.15 2.51
CA ASP A 334 9.82 2.16 1.65
C ASP A 334 8.94 1.79 0.46
N LEU A 335 7.64 1.54 0.70
CA LEU A 335 6.67 1.32 -0.37
C LEU A 335 6.66 2.50 -1.34
N TRP A 336 6.65 3.72 -0.83
CA TRP A 336 6.61 4.92 -1.64
C TRP A 336 7.91 5.15 -2.42
N HIS A 337 9.06 4.87 -1.82
CA HIS A 337 10.35 4.91 -2.50
C HIS A 337 10.43 3.87 -3.61
N SER A 338 9.95 2.64 -3.39
CA SER A 338 9.89 1.60 -4.42
C SER A 338 8.94 1.98 -5.56
N TYR A 339 7.78 2.59 -5.27
CA TYR A 339 6.91 3.19 -6.29
C TYR A 339 7.59 4.31 -7.06
N LYS A 340 8.36 5.16 -6.39
CA LYS A 340 9.13 6.23 -7.02
C LYS A 340 10.15 5.67 -8.02
N HIS A 341 10.83 4.59 -7.70
CA HIS A 341 11.76 3.93 -8.62
C HIS A 341 11.04 3.19 -9.76
N SER A 342 9.89 2.58 -9.52
CA SER A 342 9.13 1.86 -10.55
C SER A 342 8.39 2.76 -11.55
N VAL A 343 8.09 4.01 -11.19
CA VAL A 343 7.34 4.96 -12.03
C VAL A 343 8.22 6.11 -12.54
N GLN A 344 9.42 6.28 -12.00
CA GLN A 344 10.42 7.24 -12.48
C GLN A 344 11.37 6.66 -13.53
N SER A 345 11.00 5.64 -14.29
CA SER A 345 11.68 5.45 -15.57
C SER A 345 11.34 6.64 -16.46
N LYS A 346 12.15 7.70 -16.34
CA LYS A 346 12.19 8.77 -17.33
C LYS A 346 12.48 8.05 -18.64
N PRO A 347 11.66 8.18 -19.69
CA PRO A 347 11.88 7.43 -20.91
C PRO A 347 13.30 7.66 -21.46
N LEU A 348 13.85 8.84 -21.18
CA LEU A 348 15.15 9.24 -21.69
C LEU A 348 15.83 10.21 -20.70
N TYR A 349 17.06 9.91 -20.31
CA TYR A 349 17.93 10.78 -19.50
C TYR A 349 18.93 11.51 -20.40
N SER A 350 19.30 12.74 -20.03
CA SER A 350 20.49 13.36 -20.62
C SER A 350 21.75 12.66 -20.13
N LYS A 351 22.88 12.85 -20.82
CA LYS A 351 24.19 12.28 -20.42
C LYS A 351 24.56 12.76 -19.00
N GLU A 352 24.29 14.03 -18.68
CA GLU A 352 24.58 14.67 -17.39
C GLU A 352 23.71 14.12 -16.26
N GLU A 353 22.40 14.00 -16.49
CA GLU A 353 21.48 13.43 -15.50
C GLU A 353 21.83 11.97 -15.17
N MET A 354 22.15 11.18 -16.19
CA MET A 354 22.54 9.79 -16.00
C MET A 354 23.88 9.68 -15.25
N LYS A 355 24.85 10.53 -15.56
CA LYS A 355 26.12 10.57 -14.82
C LYS A 355 25.92 10.88 -13.35
N GLN A 356 25.02 11.80 -13.01
CA GLN A 356 24.70 12.11 -11.61
C GLN A 356 24.07 10.91 -10.91
N LEU A 357 23.14 10.20 -11.56
CA LEU A 357 22.52 8.99 -11.01
C LEU A 357 23.55 7.87 -10.77
N ILE A 358 24.37 7.56 -11.76
CA ILE A 358 25.45 6.55 -11.63
C ILE A 358 26.35 6.89 -10.45
N THR A 359 26.77 8.16 -10.34
CA THR A 359 27.62 8.60 -9.24
C THR A 359 26.93 8.44 -7.87
N GLN A 360 25.62 8.71 -7.79
CA GLN A 360 24.86 8.51 -6.55
C GLN A 360 24.76 7.03 -6.17
N TRP A 361 24.54 6.13 -7.12
CA TRP A 361 24.47 4.69 -6.90
C TRP A 361 25.84 4.13 -6.47
N GLN A 362 26.89 4.47 -7.21
CA GLN A 362 28.27 4.04 -6.87
C GLN A 362 28.72 4.54 -5.50
N ASN A 363 28.35 5.75 -5.08
CA ASN A 363 28.64 6.28 -3.74
C ASN A 363 27.91 5.52 -2.62
N LYS A 364 26.84 4.80 -2.94
CA LYS A 364 26.13 3.90 -2.01
C LYS A 364 26.69 2.47 -2.03
N GLY A 365 27.69 2.19 -2.86
CA GLY A 365 28.25 0.86 -3.07
C GLY A 365 27.42 -0.01 -4.02
N GLU A 366 26.47 0.58 -4.76
CA GLU A 366 25.63 -0.11 -5.73
C GLU A 366 26.38 -0.21 -7.09
N THR A 367 26.20 -1.34 -7.79
CA THR A 367 26.87 -1.63 -9.05
C THR A 367 25.99 -1.30 -10.25
N VAL A 368 26.59 -0.68 -11.28
CA VAL A 368 25.89 -0.24 -12.49
C VAL A 368 26.34 -1.04 -13.70
N VAL A 369 25.38 -1.68 -14.35
CA VAL A 369 25.55 -2.41 -15.62
C VAL A 369 25.11 -1.53 -16.76
N PHE A 370 25.86 -1.55 -17.85
CA PHE A 370 25.56 -0.83 -19.09
C PHE A 370 25.52 -1.78 -20.28
N THR A 371 24.55 -1.62 -21.12
CA THR A 371 24.54 -2.20 -22.47
C THR A 371 24.05 -1.18 -23.48
N ASN A 372 24.31 -1.40 -24.78
CA ASN A 372 23.82 -0.51 -25.84
C ASN A 372 23.28 -1.27 -27.04
N GLY A 373 22.45 -0.58 -27.82
CA GLY A 373 21.90 -1.14 -29.05
C GLY A 373 20.87 -0.22 -29.73
N CYS A 374 20.45 -0.63 -30.92
CA CYS A 374 19.40 0.05 -31.67
C CYS A 374 18.00 -0.23 -31.14
N PHE A 375 17.72 -1.44 -30.69
CA PHE A 375 16.44 -1.90 -30.17
C PHE A 375 15.25 -1.47 -31.03
N ASP A 376 15.37 -1.61 -32.36
CA ASP A 376 14.43 -1.08 -33.34
C ASP A 376 13.05 -1.72 -33.22
N ILE A 377 12.96 -3.06 -33.25
CA ILE A 377 11.74 -3.81 -32.91
C ILE A 377 12.05 -4.72 -31.73
N LEU A 378 11.43 -4.46 -30.60
CA LEU A 378 11.58 -5.30 -29.41
C LEU A 378 10.95 -6.66 -29.64
N HIS A 379 11.67 -7.71 -29.27
CA HIS A 379 11.22 -9.10 -29.30
C HIS A 379 11.73 -9.86 -28.05
N ARG A 380 11.23 -11.08 -27.85
CA ARG A 380 11.54 -11.89 -26.68
C ARG A 380 13.07 -12.06 -26.45
N GLY A 381 13.85 -12.18 -27.52
CA GLY A 381 15.31 -12.27 -27.42
C GLY A 381 15.94 -11.06 -26.74
N HIS A 382 15.49 -9.84 -27.07
CA HIS A 382 15.93 -8.63 -26.37
C HIS A 382 15.54 -8.64 -24.89
N ILE A 383 14.30 -9.05 -24.58
CA ILE A 383 13.79 -9.06 -23.19
C ILE A 383 14.61 -10.03 -22.32
N THR A 384 14.87 -11.25 -22.84
CA THR A 384 15.68 -12.24 -22.10
C THR A 384 17.10 -11.73 -21.87
N TYR A 385 17.75 -11.20 -22.91
CA TYR A 385 19.08 -10.62 -22.82
C TYR A 385 19.16 -9.49 -21.79
N LEU A 386 18.20 -8.57 -21.78
CA LEU A 386 18.16 -7.45 -20.84
C LEU A 386 17.91 -7.92 -19.39
N GLN A 387 17.09 -8.96 -19.21
CA GLN A 387 16.89 -9.57 -17.91
C GLN A 387 18.14 -10.28 -17.37
N GLU A 388 18.90 -10.96 -18.23
CA GLU A 388 20.17 -11.57 -17.88
C GLU A 388 21.24 -10.51 -17.57
N ALA A 389 21.31 -9.44 -18.37
CA ALA A 389 22.21 -8.32 -18.12
C ALA A 389 21.93 -7.63 -16.77
N ALA A 390 20.65 -7.46 -16.41
CA ALA A 390 20.25 -6.86 -15.14
C ALA A 390 20.64 -7.68 -13.91
N GLN A 391 20.90 -8.98 -14.05
CA GLN A 391 21.36 -9.82 -12.93
C GLN A 391 22.85 -9.65 -12.59
N LEU A 392 23.58 -8.90 -13.39
CA LEU A 392 25.01 -8.66 -13.22
C LEU A 392 25.34 -7.45 -12.35
N GLY A 393 24.33 -6.74 -11.85
CA GLY A 393 24.48 -5.61 -10.94
C GLY A 393 23.16 -5.10 -10.38
N ASP A 394 23.21 -4.03 -9.61
CA ASP A 394 22.04 -3.46 -8.95
C ASP A 394 21.18 -2.59 -9.89
N HIS A 395 21.81 -1.99 -10.91
CA HIS A 395 21.16 -1.10 -11.87
C HIS A 395 21.56 -1.41 -13.30
N LEU A 396 20.58 -1.44 -14.23
CA LEU A 396 20.82 -1.60 -15.67
C LEU A 396 20.50 -0.33 -16.44
N ILE A 397 21.50 0.16 -17.19
CA ILE A 397 21.39 1.33 -18.07
C ILE A 397 21.53 0.92 -19.53
N ILE A 398 20.71 1.53 -20.37
CA ILE A 398 20.74 1.32 -21.82
C ILE A 398 21.27 2.56 -22.54
N GLY A 399 22.35 2.40 -23.30
CA GLY A 399 22.74 3.32 -24.35
C GLY A 399 21.92 3.04 -25.62
N LEU A 400 21.01 3.93 -25.97
CA LEU A 400 20.15 3.80 -27.14
C LEU A 400 20.71 4.60 -28.31
N ASN A 401 20.99 3.96 -29.45
CA ASN A 401 21.40 4.65 -30.66
C ASN A 401 20.29 5.58 -31.17
N SER A 402 20.62 6.83 -31.51
CA SER A 402 19.69 7.76 -32.13
C SER A 402 19.23 7.25 -33.50
N ASP A 403 18.12 7.80 -34.01
CA ASP A 403 17.63 7.47 -35.34
C ASP A 403 18.69 7.78 -36.42
N ALA A 404 19.46 8.86 -36.25
CA ALA A 404 20.55 9.21 -37.16
C ALA A 404 21.69 8.17 -37.13
N SER A 405 22.09 7.71 -35.92
CA SER A 405 23.09 6.65 -35.77
C SER A 405 22.60 5.32 -36.38
N VAL A 406 21.34 4.95 -36.15
CA VAL A 406 20.78 3.70 -36.70
C VAL A 406 20.75 3.73 -38.26
N ARG A 407 20.40 4.87 -38.87
CA ARG A 407 20.45 5.01 -40.34
C ARG A 407 21.87 4.78 -40.87
N ARG A 408 22.89 5.37 -40.25
CA ARG A 408 24.27 5.16 -40.66
C ARG A 408 24.71 3.68 -40.49
N LEU A 409 24.28 3.01 -39.43
CA LEU A 409 24.70 1.64 -39.12
C LEU A 409 23.92 0.57 -39.91
N LYS A 410 22.64 0.82 -40.21
CA LYS A 410 21.73 -0.21 -40.77
C LYS A 410 21.02 0.19 -42.08
N GLY A 411 21.31 1.38 -42.60
CA GLY A 411 20.76 1.91 -43.87
C GLY A 411 19.50 2.76 -43.68
N GLU A 412 19.15 3.51 -44.74
CA GLU A 412 18.12 4.56 -44.75
C GLU A 412 16.70 4.08 -44.43
N THR A 413 16.42 2.78 -44.58
CA THR A 413 15.12 2.18 -44.24
C THR A 413 14.94 1.86 -42.74
N ARG A 414 15.95 2.17 -41.94
CA ARG A 414 15.99 1.93 -40.50
C ARG A 414 16.25 3.24 -39.76
N PRO A 415 15.75 3.36 -38.48
CA PRO A 415 14.92 2.44 -37.77
C PRO A 415 13.44 2.46 -38.23
N ILE A 416 12.69 1.41 -37.94
CA ILE A 416 11.24 1.35 -38.15
C ILE A 416 10.50 2.11 -37.04
N VAL A 417 10.98 1.98 -35.80
CA VAL A 417 10.41 2.63 -34.62
C VAL A 417 11.30 3.80 -34.23
N ARG A 418 10.70 4.99 -34.05
CA ARG A 418 11.42 6.24 -33.71
C ARG A 418 12.11 6.13 -32.34
N GLU A 419 13.21 6.85 -32.15
CA GLU A 419 14.00 6.82 -30.91
C GLU A 419 13.19 7.12 -29.65
N GLU A 420 12.21 8.05 -29.72
CA GLU A 420 11.33 8.38 -28.61
C GLU A 420 10.46 7.17 -28.19
N ASP A 421 9.91 6.46 -29.19
CA ASP A 421 9.07 5.27 -28.93
C ASP A 421 9.93 4.09 -28.47
N ARG A 422 11.14 3.90 -29.03
CA ARG A 422 12.10 2.89 -28.60
C ARG A 422 12.53 3.13 -27.15
N ALA A 423 12.83 4.36 -26.77
CA ALA A 423 13.16 4.75 -25.42
C ALA A 423 11.99 4.50 -24.45
N ALA A 424 10.76 4.86 -24.87
CA ALA A 424 9.56 4.61 -24.06
C ALA A 424 9.31 3.12 -23.81
N LEU A 425 9.46 2.28 -24.84
CA LEU A 425 9.30 0.82 -24.72
C LEU A 425 10.37 0.20 -23.82
N LEU A 426 11.64 0.60 -23.95
CA LEU A 426 12.72 0.12 -23.08
C LEU A 426 12.51 0.53 -21.64
N SER A 427 12.14 1.78 -21.40
CA SER A 427 11.90 2.32 -20.06
C SER A 427 10.69 1.69 -19.35
N ALA A 428 9.78 1.05 -20.09
CA ALA A 428 8.66 0.29 -19.54
C ALA A 428 9.05 -1.10 -19.04
N LEU A 429 10.27 -1.59 -19.38
CA LEU A 429 10.75 -2.88 -18.90
C LEU A 429 11.28 -2.74 -17.46
N ARG A 430 10.76 -3.57 -16.56
CA ARG A 430 11.09 -3.52 -15.12
C ARG A 430 12.58 -3.68 -14.81
N CYS A 431 13.34 -4.32 -15.68
CA CYS A 431 14.76 -4.58 -15.48
C CYS A 431 15.67 -3.41 -15.94
N ILE A 432 15.12 -2.28 -16.40
CA ILE A 432 15.89 -1.13 -16.90
C ILE A 432 15.67 0.07 -15.97
N ASP A 433 16.75 0.61 -15.42
CA ASP A 433 16.73 1.78 -14.53
C ASP A 433 16.89 3.10 -15.28
N GLY A 434 17.46 3.07 -16.50
CA GLY A 434 17.61 4.26 -17.29
C GLY A 434 17.99 4.02 -18.75
N VAL A 435 17.57 4.95 -19.61
CA VAL A 435 17.92 4.97 -21.04
C VAL A 435 18.57 6.29 -21.36
N VAL A 436 19.70 6.27 -22.06
CA VAL A 436 20.44 7.44 -22.55
C VAL A 436 20.56 7.34 -24.06
N LEU A 437 20.15 8.40 -24.77
CA LEU A 437 20.34 8.49 -26.21
C LEU A 437 21.77 8.95 -26.53
N PHE A 438 22.38 8.35 -27.55
CA PHE A 438 23.65 8.80 -28.09
C PHE A 438 23.64 8.79 -29.61
N GLU A 439 24.35 9.74 -30.21
CA GLU A 439 24.38 9.97 -31.65
C GLU A 439 25.57 9.33 -32.37
N GLU A 440 26.59 8.99 -31.61
CA GLU A 440 27.82 8.40 -32.08
C GLU A 440 27.60 7.00 -32.65
N ASP A 441 28.44 6.52 -33.56
CA ASP A 441 28.31 5.17 -34.14
C ASP A 441 28.73 4.07 -33.16
N THR A 442 29.51 4.43 -32.14
CA THR A 442 29.95 3.54 -31.07
C THR A 442 29.68 4.13 -29.69
N PRO A 443 29.52 3.32 -28.64
CA PRO A 443 29.23 3.81 -27.29
C PRO A 443 30.48 4.32 -26.55
N ALA A 444 31.66 4.39 -27.16
CA ALA A 444 32.93 4.67 -26.49
C ALA A 444 32.92 5.99 -25.70
N GLU A 445 32.49 7.10 -26.35
CA GLU A 445 32.43 8.41 -25.71
C GLU A 445 31.42 8.43 -24.56
N LEU A 446 30.24 7.82 -24.74
CA LEU A 446 29.23 7.70 -23.70
C LEU A 446 29.75 6.89 -22.52
N LEU A 447 30.41 5.76 -22.75
CA LEU A 447 31.01 4.92 -21.69
C LEU A 447 32.13 5.65 -20.93
N ALA A 448 33.03 6.35 -21.64
CA ALA A 448 34.09 7.14 -21.03
C ALA A 448 33.55 8.26 -20.14
N TYR A 449 32.40 8.84 -20.49
CA TYR A 449 31.73 9.86 -19.69
C TYR A 449 30.97 9.27 -18.50
N LEU A 450 30.16 8.23 -18.70
CA LEU A 450 29.30 7.63 -17.67
C LEU A 450 30.08 6.82 -16.66
N ARG A 451 31.07 6.01 -17.07
CA ARG A 451 31.86 5.10 -16.27
C ARG A 451 31.03 4.15 -15.41
N PRO A 452 30.22 3.29 -16.02
CA PRO A 452 29.53 2.21 -15.30
C PRO A 452 30.54 1.16 -14.81
N ASN A 453 30.13 0.27 -13.89
CA ASN A 453 31.01 -0.79 -13.39
C ASN A 453 31.18 -1.94 -14.42
N THR A 454 30.09 -2.32 -15.08
CA THR A 454 30.09 -3.47 -16.00
C THR A 454 29.51 -3.09 -17.36
N LEU A 455 30.20 -3.48 -18.44
CA LEU A 455 29.68 -3.42 -19.81
C LEU A 455 29.23 -4.81 -20.25
N VAL A 456 28.01 -4.92 -20.74
CA VAL A 456 27.45 -6.17 -21.25
C VAL A 456 27.22 -6.07 -22.74
N LYS A 457 27.62 -7.10 -23.49
CA LYS A 457 27.36 -7.25 -24.92
C LYS A 457 26.67 -8.58 -25.20
N GLY A 458 25.73 -8.56 -26.14
CA GLY A 458 25.07 -9.77 -26.63
C GLY A 458 25.69 -10.26 -27.93
N GLY A 459 26.03 -11.55 -28.03
CA GLY A 459 26.57 -12.18 -29.22
C GLY A 459 27.91 -12.89 -28.99
N ASP A 460 28.51 -13.33 -30.06
CA ASP A 460 29.79 -14.08 -30.04
C ASP A 460 30.98 -13.12 -30.20
N TYR A 461 31.03 -12.07 -29.36
CA TYR A 461 32.18 -11.14 -29.37
C TYR A 461 33.33 -11.66 -28.55
N LYS A 462 34.59 -11.45 -29.03
CA LYS A 462 35.74 -11.54 -28.16
C LYS A 462 35.83 -10.28 -27.30
N ILE A 463 36.12 -10.43 -26.03
CA ILE A 463 36.21 -9.28 -25.09
C ILE A 463 37.21 -8.23 -25.58
N GLU A 464 38.26 -8.67 -26.28
CA GLU A 464 39.31 -7.82 -26.85
C GLU A 464 38.81 -6.86 -27.93
N ASP A 465 37.74 -7.22 -28.64
CA ASP A 465 37.17 -6.46 -29.76
C ASP A 465 36.02 -5.54 -29.30
N ILE A 466 35.64 -5.56 -28.00
CA ILE A 466 34.51 -4.75 -27.48
C ILE A 466 34.97 -3.30 -27.29
N ILE A 467 34.36 -2.42 -28.04
CA ILE A 467 34.61 -0.98 -27.97
C ILE A 467 34.06 -0.40 -26.66
N GLY A 468 34.87 0.38 -25.93
CA GLY A 468 34.55 1.01 -24.68
C GLY A 468 34.91 0.19 -23.43
N ARG A 469 35.52 -0.99 -23.59
CA ARG A 469 35.93 -1.86 -22.50
C ARG A 469 36.91 -1.18 -21.52
N GLU A 470 37.72 -0.25 -22.02
CA GLU A 470 38.72 0.50 -21.25
C GLU A 470 38.08 1.49 -20.28
N SER A 471 36.76 1.72 -20.37
CA SER A 471 36.01 2.66 -19.54
C SER A 471 35.24 2.00 -18.40
N VAL A 472 35.36 0.68 -18.25
CA VAL A 472 34.62 -0.14 -17.25
C VAL A 472 35.55 -1.08 -16.50
N GLU A 473 35.11 -1.55 -15.32
CA GLU A 473 35.87 -2.50 -14.51
C GLU A 473 35.72 -3.94 -15.03
N HIS A 474 34.50 -4.28 -15.50
CA HIS A 474 34.13 -5.60 -15.95
C HIS A 474 33.48 -5.59 -17.32
N VAL A 475 33.73 -6.61 -18.12
CA VAL A 475 33.06 -6.82 -19.41
C VAL A 475 32.54 -8.26 -19.46
N GLU A 476 31.24 -8.38 -19.77
CA GLU A 476 30.54 -9.65 -19.88
C GLU A 476 29.93 -9.81 -21.28
N VAL A 477 29.99 -11.03 -21.81
CA VAL A 477 29.38 -11.38 -23.10
C VAL A 477 28.31 -12.43 -22.87
N LEU A 478 27.06 -12.07 -23.21
CA LEU A 478 25.91 -12.95 -23.09
C LEU A 478 25.55 -13.53 -24.45
N SER A 479 25.30 -14.84 -24.53
CA SER A 479 24.92 -15.52 -25.77
C SER A 479 23.47 -15.16 -26.16
N PHE A 480 23.23 -14.96 -27.47
CA PHE A 480 21.86 -14.79 -27.97
C PHE A 480 21.08 -16.10 -27.96
N LYS A 481 19.79 -16.05 -27.60
CA LYS A 481 18.89 -17.17 -27.85
C LYS A 481 18.59 -17.26 -29.34
N GLU A 482 18.84 -18.41 -29.94
CA GLU A 482 18.52 -18.71 -31.32
C GLU A 482 17.02 -18.53 -31.62
N GLY A 483 16.70 -18.08 -32.83
CA GLY A 483 15.34 -17.98 -33.37
C GLY A 483 14.63 -16.63 -33.15
N TYR A 484 15.32 -15.60 -32.68
CA TYR A 484 14.74 -14.25 -32.51
C TYR A 484 15.65 -13.19 -33.11
N SER A 485 15.30 -12.65 -34.29
CA SER A 485 15.95 -11.48 -34.86
C SER A 485 14.95 -10.47 -35.42
N THR A 486 15.31 -9.18 -35.34
CA THR A 486 14.53 -8.11 -35.99
C THR A 486 14.41 -8.34 -37.49
N SER A 487 15.49 -8.86 -38.13
CA SER A 487 15.52 -9.14 -39.57
C SER A 487 14.51 -10.22 -39.96
N ASP A 488 14.36 -11.27 -39.15
CA ASP A 488 13.39 -12.34 -39.40
C ASP A 488 11.95 -11.85 -39.30
N ILE A 489 11.66 -10.97 -38.32
CA ILE A 489 10.34 -10.35 -38.16
C ILE A 489 10.00 -9.53 -39.39
N VAL A 490 10.91 -8.67 -39.84
CA VAL A 490 10.71 -7.82 -41.02
C VAL A 490 10.60 -8.66 -42.29
N GLY A 491 11.45 -9.68 -42.44
CA GLY A 491 11.39 -10.62 -43.57
C GLY A 491 10.04 -11.35 -43.65
N LYS A 492 9.52 -11.79 -42.50
CA LYS A 492 8.19 -12.44 -42.43
C LYS A 492 7.06 -11.49 -42.83
N ILE A 493 7.09 -10.25 -42.33
CA ILE A 493 6.10 -9.22 -42.70
C ILE A 493 6.16 -8.92 -44.21
N ALA A 494 7.36 -8.77 -44.76
CA ALA A 494 7.56 -8.52 -46.20
C ALA A 494 7.04 -9.68 -47.08
N THR A 495 7.21 -10.92 -46.63
CA THR A 495 6.68 -12.11 -47.30
C THR A 495 5.15 -12.13 -47.26
N MET A 496 4.55 -11.88 -46.10
CA MET A 496 3.09 -11.84 -45.94
C MET A 496 2.46 -10.70 -46.80
N ALA A 497 3.12 -9.55 -46.88
CA ALA A 497 2.68 -8.47 -47.73
C ALA A 497 2.70 -8.85 -49.22
N LYS A 498 3.76 -9.54 -49.69
CA LYS A 498 3.85 -10.05 -51.07
C LYS A 498 2.78 -11.12 -51.41
N GLU A 499 2.39 -11.88 -50.41
CA GLU A 499 1.34 -12.92 -50.53
C GLU A 499 -0.08 -12.34 -50.38
N GLY A 500 -0.26 -11.05 -50.18
CA GLY A 500 -1.55 -10.42 -50.00
C GLY A 500 -2.27 -10.83 -48.71
N LYS A 501 -1.50 -11.22 -47.69
CA LYS A 501 -2.01 -11.66 -46.37
C LYS A 501 -1.92 -10.57 -45.30
N LEU A 502 -1.54 -9.35 -45.69
CA LEU A 502 -1.53 -8.16 -44.85
C LEU A 502 -2.52 -7.13 -45.40
#